data_afb6e3d96f7d21cc35cf9aae91fb4d48
#
_entry.id   afb6e3d96f7d21cc35cf9aae91fb4d48
#
_cell.length_a   1.000
_cell.length_b   1.000
_cell.length_c   1.000
_cell.angle_alpha   90.00
_cell.angle_beta   90.00
_cell.angle_gamma   90.00
#
_symmetry.space_group_name_H-M   'P 1'
#
loop_
_entity.id
_entity.type
_entity.pdbx_description
1 polymer ?
#
loop_
_entity_poly.entity_id
_entity_poly.type
_entity_poly.pdbx_seq_one_letter_code
_entity_poly.pdbx_strand_id
1 'polypeptide(L)'
;MAKIVVDVMLKPEILDPQGQAVGAALPRLGFTFAKSVRQGKRFEIEIDGDPTPAQLKEVSKAAETLLANPVIETFAVRVEN
;
A
#
# COMPACT_ATOMS: atom_id res chain seq x y z
N MET A 1 8.08 -13.19 -16.33
CA MET A 1 8.28 -11.83 -15.82
C MET A 1 7.56 -11.68 -14.48
N ALA A 2 8.24 -11.22 -13.47
CA ALA A 2 7.65 -11.09 -12.15
C ALA A 2 7.52 -9.63 -11.75
N LYS A 3 6.64 -9.37 -10.79
CA LYS A 3 6.49 -8.04 -10.19
C LYS A 3 6.78 -8.15 -8.69
N ILE A 4 7.48 -7.17 -8.18
CA ILE A 4 7.58 -6.97 -6.74
C ILE A 4 6.58 -5.88 -6.39
N VAL A 5 5.66 -6.20 -5.50
CA VAL A 5 4.57 -5.30 -5.13
C VAL A 5 4.83 -4.76 -3.73
N VAL A 6 4.73 -3.44 -3.58
CA VAL A 6 4.83 -2.79 -2.29
C VAL A 6 3.49 -2.12 -2.00
N ASP A 7 2.80 -2.60 -0.98
CA ASP A 7 1.54 -2.01 -0.51
C ASP A 7 1.83 -1.13 0.69
N VAL A 8 1.40 0.13 0.63
CA VAL A 8 1.65 1.13 1.66
C VAL A 8 0.33 1.62 2.22
N MET A 9 0.20 1.58 3.55
CA MET A 9 -1.00 2.04 4.25
C MET A 9 -0.60 2.97 5.38
N LEU A 10 -1.46 3.94 5.70
CA LEU A 10 -1.30 4.72 6.92
C LEU A 10 -1.46 3.80 8.13
N LYS A 11 -0.69 4.06 9.18
CA LYS A 11 -0.84 3.34 10.45
C LYS A 11 -2.26 3.53 10.97
N PRO A 12 -2.83 2.51 11.67
CA PRO A 12 -4.23 2.59 12.12
C PRO A 12 -4.54 3.82 12.98
N GLU A 13 -3.57 4.31 13.75
CA GLU A 13 -3.75 5.46 14.63
C GLU A 13 -3.64 6.81 13.90
N ILE A 14 -3.21 6.81 12.65
CA ILE A 14 -3.07 8.03 11.85
C ILE A 14 -4.36 8.30 11.09
N LEU A 15 -4.80 9.56 11.10
CA LEU A 15 -5.98 10.01 10.38
C LEU A 15 -5.76 9.84 8.87
N ASP A 16 -6.79 9.33 8.20
CA ASP A 16 -6.81 9.10 6.76
C ASP A 16 -7.90 9.97 6.13
N PRO A 17 -7.61 11.24 5.77
CA PRO A 17 -8.65 12.13 5.27
C PRO A 17 -9.29 11.65 3.97
N GLN A 18 -8.52 11.03 3.07
CA GLN A 18 -9.04 10.51 1.81
C GLN A 18 -9.96 9.31 2.05
N GLY A 19 -9.56 8.39 2.92
CA GLY A 19 -10.40 7.25 3.28
C GLY A 19 -11.69 7.71 3.95
N GLN A 20 -11.62 8.71 4.81
CA GLN A 20 -12.81 9.28 5.45
C GLN A 20 -13.75 9.91 4.43
N ALA A 21 -13.20 10.64 3.45
CA ALA A 21 -14.01 11.26 2.40
C ALA A 21 -14.72 10.20 1.56
N VAL A 22 -14.05 9.14 1.19
CA VAL A 22 -14.65 8.03 0.47
C VAL A 22 -15.74 7.38 1.31
N GLY A 23 -15.45 7.10 2.58
CA GLY A 23 -16.41 6.49 3.49
C GLY A 23 -17.66 7.32 3.67
N ALA A 24 -17.54 8.64 3.68
CA ALA A 24 -18.69 9.56 3.76
C ALA A 24 -19.49 9.59 2.47
N ALA A 25 -18.82 9.41 1.31
CA ALA A 25 -19.50 9.46 0.02
C ALA A 25 -20.28 8.18 -0.30
N LEU A 26 -19.83 7.02 0.20
CA LEU A 26 -20.44 5.74 -0.13
C LEU A 26 -21.95 5.66 0.20
N PRO A 27 -22.41 6.07 1.40
CA PRO A 27 -23.84 6.03 1.69
C PRO A 27 -24.67 6.88 0.75
N ARG A 28 -24.13 8.01 0.31
CA ARG A 28 -24.86 8.89 -0.63
C ARG A 28 -25.02 8.26 -2.00
N LEU A 29 -24.18 7.27 -2.34
CA LEU A 29 -24.25 6.51 -3.59
C LEU A 29 -25.01 5.20 -3.44
N GLY A 30 -25.59 4.94 -2.27
CA GLY A 30 -26.37 3.71 -2.04
C GLY A 30 -25.58 2.58 -1.36
N PHE A 31 -24.31 2.78 -1.04
CA PHE A 31 -23.49 1.75 -0.40
C PHE A 31 -23.49 1.98 1.10
N THR A 32 -24.46 1.39 1.80
CA THR A 32 -24.70 1.69 3.23
C THR A 32 -24.08 0.69 4.19
N PHE A 33 -23.45 -0.36 3.67
CA PHE A 33 -22.92 -1.46 4.49
C PHE A 33 -21.48 -1.25 4.95
N ALA A 34 -20.77 -0.26 4.41
CA ALA A 34 -19.36 -0.03 4.77
C ALA A 34 -19.26 0.70 6.10
N LYS A 35 -18.48 0.15 7.03
CA LYS A 35 -18.27 0.76 8.33
C LYS A 35 -17.14 1.79 8.31
N SER A 36 -16.10 1.51 7.53
CA SER A 36 -14.97 2.41 7.41
C SER A 36 -14.26 2.14 6.10
N VAL A 37 -13.50 3.13 5.66
CA VAL A 37 -12.67 3.02 4.45
C VAL A 37 -11.28 3.52 4.81
N ARG A 38 -10.27 2.74 4.42
CA ARG A 38 -8.86 3.14 4.53
C ARG A 38 -8.28 3.15 3.13
N GLN A 39 -7.51 4.19 2.83
CA GLN A 39 -6.88 4.32 1.53
C GLN A 39 -5.37 4.17 1.68
N GLY A 40 -4.78 3.48 0.75
CA GLY A 40 -3.34 3.33 0.68
C GLY A 40 -2.85 3.48 -0.74
N LYS A 41 -1.61 3.11 -0.98
CA LYS A 41 -1.03 3.15 -2.31
C LYS A 41 -0.26 1.87 -2.58
N ARG A 42 -0.13 1.54 -3.86
CA ARG A 42 0.53 0.31 -4.31
C ARG A 42 1.57 0.67 -5.35
N PHE A 43 2.76 0.13 -5.19
CA PHE A 43 3.83 0.24 -6.18
C PHE A 43 4.05 -1.14 -6.81
N GLU A 44 4.17 -1.18 -8.13
CA GLU A 44 4.48 -2.40 -8.87
C GLU A 44 5.82 -2.20 -9.56
N ILE A 45 6.77 -3.05 -9.23
CA ILE A 45 8.12 -3.01 -9.78
C ILE A 45 8.30 -4.24 -10.64
N GLU A 46 8.36 -4.05 -11.95
CA GLU A 46 8.58 -5.16 -12.87
C GLU A 46 10.07 -5.48 -12.96
N ILE A 47 10.38 -6.77 -12.96
CA ILE A 47 11.75 -7.24 -13.08
C ILE A 47 11.81 -8.39 -14.08
N ASP A 48 13.02 -8.65 -14.60
CA ASP A 48 13.25 -9.79 -15.47
C ASP A 48 13.54 -11.01 -14.59
N GLY A 49 12.81 -12.11 -14.86
CA GLY A 49 12.97 -13.36 -14.12
C GLY A 49 12.41 -13.28 -12.71
N ASP A 50 12.81 -14.22 -11.87
CA ASP A 50 12.35 -14.30 -10.50
C ASP A 50 13.20 -13.40 -9.59
N PRO A 51 12.59 -12.74 -8.60
CA PRO A 51 13.37 -11.91 -7.68
C PRO A 51 14.30 -12.75 -6.82
N THR A 52 15.52 -12.25 -6.64
CA THR A 52 16.48 -12.86 -5.72
C THR A 52 16.22 -12.33 -4.30
N PRO A 53 16.68 -13.06 -3.26
CA PRO A 53 16.58 -12.54 -1.89
C PRO A 53 17.25 -11.18 -1.72
N ALA A 54 18.37 -10.94 -2.42
CA ALA A 54 19.06 -9.66 -2.38
C ALA A 54 18.19 -8.53 -2.96
N GLN A 55 17.52 -8.81 -4.08
CA GLN A 55 16.62 -7.82 -4.70
C GLN A 55 15.43 -7.50 -3.80
N LEU A 56 14.84 -8.52 -3.15
CA LEU A 56 13.73 -8.29 -2.22
C LEU A 56 14.17 -7.44 -1.04
N LYS A 57 15.38 -7.66 -0.54
CA LYS A 57 15.93 -6.87 0.55
C LYS A 57 16.16 -5.42 0.12
N GLU A 58 16.64 -5.20 -1.09
CA GLU A 58 16.82 -3.86 -1.64
C GLU A 58 15.50 -3.14 -1.81
N VAL A 59 14.45 -3.84 -2.27
CA VAL A 59 13.12 -3.24 -2.42
C VAL A 59 12.55 -2.87 -1.06
N SER A 60 12.73 -3.71 -0.04
CA SER A 60 12.29 -3.37 1.31
C SER A 60 12.98 -2.10 1.83
N LYS A 61 14.27 -1.96 1.55
CA LYS A 61 15.02 -0.76 1.92
C LYS A 61 14.52 0.46 1.15
N ALA A 62 14.26 0.32 -0.14
CA ALA A 62 13.69 1.40 -0.95
C ALA A 62 12.31 1.80 -0.46
N ALA A 63 11.48 0.84 -0.06
CA ALA A 63 10.16 1.11 0.48
C ALA A 63 10.26 1.96 1.75
N GLU A 64 11.19 1.60 2.63
CA GLU A 64 11.40 2.31 3.89
C GLU A 64 11.94 3.72 3.69
N THR A 65 12.81 3.93 2.70
CA THR A 65 13.50 5.21 2.52
C THR A 65 12.82 6.14 1.51
N LEU A 66 12.04 5.61 0.58
CA LEU A 66 11.47 6.39 -0.54
C LEU A 66 9.96 6.23 -0.69
N LEU A 67 9.47 4.99 -0.70
CA LEU A 67 8.09 4.70 -1.10
C LEU A 67 7.10 4.95 0.02
N ALA A 68 7.51 4.75 1.26
CA ALA A 68 6.67 4.94 2.43
C ALA A 68 7.34 5.88 3.40
N ASN A 69 6.52 6.58 4.18
CA ASN A 69 7.01 7.39 5.31
C ASN A 69 6.84 6.57 6.58
N PRO A 70 7.92 5.97 7.13
CA PRO A 70 7.78 5.02 8.24
C PRO A 70 7.27 5.66 9.54
N VAL A 71 7.25 6.98 9.63
CA VAL A 71 6.68 7.67 10.79
C VAL A 71 5.17 7.49 10.84
N ILE A 72 4.50 7.53 9.68
CA ILE A 72 3.04 7.49 9.59
C ILE A 72 2.49 6.32 8.78
N GLU A 73 3.35 5.58 8.07
CA GLU A 73 2.91 4.51 7.16
C GLU A 73 3.58 3.19 7.49
N THR A 74 2.88 2.11 7.18
CA THR A 74 3.44 0.76 7.14
C THR A 74 3.48 0.28 5.71
N PHE A 75 4.32 -0.71 5.43
CA PHE A 75 4.38 -1.29 4.09
C PHE A 75 4.55 -2.80 4.16
N ALA A 76 4.14 -3.47 3.08
CA ALA A 76 4.36 -4.90 2.91
C ALA A 76 4.90 -5.13 1.50
N VAL A 77 5.86 -6.02 1.39
CA VAL A 77 6.49 -6.39 0.12
C VAL A 77 6.11 -7.81 -0.22
N ARG A 78 5.65 -8.04 -1.45
CA ARG A 78 5.31 -9.39 -1.92
C ARG A 78 5.64 -9.53 -3.39
N VAL A 79 5.67 -10.76 -3.85
CA VAL A 79 5.99 -11.10 -5.25
C VAL A 79 4.72 -11.59 -5.93
N GLU A 80 4.46 -11.07 -7.13
CA GLU A 80 3.40 -11.56 -8.01
C GLU A 80 4.04 -12.01 -9.33
N ASN A 81 3.65 -13.17 -9.79
CA ASN A 81 4.11 -13.73 -11.07
C ASN A 81 3.10 -13.48 -12.18
#